data_93649a96e3f7ae5967f128d417cae959
#
_entry.id   93649a96e3f7ae5967f128d417cae959
#
_cell.length_a   1.000
_cell.length_b   1.000
_cell.length_c   1.000
_cell.angle_alpha   90.00
_cell.angle_beta   90.00
_cell.angle_gamma   90.00
#
_symmetry.space_group_name_H-M   'P 1'
#
loop_
_entity.id
_entity.type
_entity.pdbx_description
1 polymer ?
#
loop_
_entity_poly.entity_id
_entity_poly.type
_entity_poly.pdbx_seq_one_letter_code
_entity_poly.pdbx_strand_id
1 'polypeptide(L)'
;KGGSFDGHSAAAQMLEKGAAVVIAEHDLGLGSRQIIVDDSREFYGKLCAKWFDHPEKKLKLIGITGTNGKTTITSVIKHILTENGHKCGLIGTIQNEIGDEIIHTDNTTPMAYDLMMLFDKMVKAGCEYVVMEVSSFGLVQKRIGCCHFDIALFTNLTQDHLDYHKDMEDYYQAKK
;
A
#
# COMPACT_ATOMS: atom_id res chain seq x y z
N LYS A 1 -4.34 -9.98 11.74
CA LYS A 1 -3.27 -10.84 12.25
C LYS A 1 -1.95 -10.44 11.61
N GLY A 2 -0.96 -10.07 12.42
CA GLY A 2 0.40 -9.75 11.96
C GLY A 2 1.24 -11.01 11.70
N GLY A 3 2.45 -10.85 11.14
CA GLY A 3 3.37 -11.97 10.91
C GLY A 3 3.90 -12.60 12.20
N SER A 4 4.24 -11.76 13.19
CA SER A 4 4.80 -12.18 14.48
C SER A 4 3.88 -11.94 15.68
N PHE A 5 2.79 -11.18 15.50
CA PHE A 5 1.87 -10.80 16.59
C PHE A 5 0.43 -10.84 16.12
N ASP A 6 -0.44 -11.42 16.93
CA ASP A 6 -1.89 -11.40 16.71
C ASP A 6 -2.52 -10.26 17.51
N GLY A 7 -2.92 -9.20 16.83
CA GLY A 7 -3.52 -8.00 17.45
C GLY A 7 -4.81 -8.26 18.21
N HIS A 8 -5.52 -9.35 17.92
CA HIS A 8 -6.75 -9.70 18.64
C HIS A 8 -6.49 -9.91 20.16
N SER A 9 -5.31 -10.46 20.51
CA SER A 9 -4.92 -10.66 21.91
C SER A 9 -4.74 -9.36 22.70
N ALA A 10 -4.49 -8.24 22.02
CA ALA A 10 -4.34 -6.93 22.66
C ALA A 10 -5.64 -6.09 22.65
N ALA A 11 -6.72 -6.60 22.10
CA ALA A 11 -7.96 -5.84 21.88
C ALA A 11 -8.54 -5.22 23.18
N ALA A 12 -8.68 -6.02 24.22
CA ALA A 12 -9.18 -5.55 25.53
C ALA A 12 -8.28 -4.44 26.11
N GLN A 13 -6.96 -4.62 26.06
CA GLN A 13 -6.00 -3.62 26.52
C GLN A 13 -6.10 -2.29 25.75
N MET A 14 -6.37 -2.36 24.44
CA MET A 14 -6.54 -1.13 23.64
C MET A 14 -7.80 -0.36 24.04
N LEU A 15 -8.88 -1.06 24.39
CA LEU A 15 -10.08 -0.43 24.91
C LEU A 15 -9.85 0.24 26.28
N GLU A 16 -9.05 -0.38 27.16
CA GLU A 16 -8.63 0.22 28.43
C GLU A 16 -7.76 1.47 28.24
N LYS A 17 -6.93 1.49 27.20
CA LYS A 17 -6.12 2.65 26.81
C LYS A 17 -6.90 3.76 26.10
N GLY A 18 -8.22 3.61 25.95
CA GLY A 18 -9.09 4.65 25.42
C GLY A 18 -9.50 4.48 23.96
N ALA A 19 -9.24 3.33 23.34
CA ALA A 19 -9.82 3.05 22.02
C ALA A 19 -11.36 3.00 22.14
N ALA A 20 -12.07 3.70 21.26
CA ALA A 20 -13.54 3.71 21.28
C ALA A 20 -14.11 2.35 20.84
N VAL A 21 -13.49 1.73 19.83
CA VAL A 21 -13.91 0.47 19.22
C VAL A 21 -12.70 -0.31 18.72
N VAL A 22 -12.82 -1.62 18.66
CA VAL A 22 -11.83 -2.54 18.05
C VAL A 22 -12.43 -3.16 16.80
N ILE A 23 -11.62 -3.31 15.75
CA ILE A 23 -11.98 -4.03 14.56
C ILE A 23 -11.29 -5.39 14.59
N ALA A 24 -12.05 -6.45 14.46
CA ALA A 24 -11.58 -7.83 14.62
C ALA A 24 -12.15 -8.75 13.53
N GLU A 25 -11.50 -9.89 13.31
CA GLU A 25 -11.94 -10.89 12.31
C GLU A 25 -12.85 -11.97 12.92
N HIS A 26 -13.02 -11.96 14.23
CA HIS A 26 -13.93 -12.85 14.96
C HIS A 26 -14.41 -12.19 16.24
N ASP A 27 -15.43 -12.76 16.86
CA ASP A 27 -15.97 -12.25 18.13
C ASP A 27 -14.95 -12.41 19.27
N LEU A 28 -14.63 -11.31 19.92
CA LEU A 28 -13.73 -11.23 21.08
C LEU A 28 -14.47 -11.06 22.41
N GLY A 29 -15.80 -11.13 22.40
CA GLY A 29 -16.63 -10.93 23.59
C GLY A 29 -16.68 -9.49 24.08
N LEU A 30 -16.37 -8.49 23.25
CA LEU A 30 -16.29 -7.08 23.65
C LEU A 30 -17.60 -6.30 23.44
N GLY A 31 -18.68 -7.00 23.10
CA GLY A 31 -20.02 -6.45 22.94
C GLY A 31 -20.06 -5.37 21.84
N SER A 32 -20.70 -4.24 22.13
CA SER A 32 -20.85 -3.12 21.18
C SER A 32 -19.53 -2.36 20.90
N ARG A 33 -18.46 -2.68 21.60
CA ARG A 33 -17.15 -2.06 21.41
C ARG A 33 -16.25 -2.81 20.41
N GLN A 34 -16.82 -3.71 19.61
CA GLN A 34 -16.13 -4.38 18.51
C GLN A 34 -16.96 -4.30 17.24
N ILE A 35 -16.24 -4.28 16.11
CA ILE A 35 -16.78 -4.43 14.77
C ILE A 35 -16.13 -5.67 14.16
N ILE A 36 -16.93 -6.64 13.73
CA ILE A 36 -16.44 -7.86 13.08
C ILE A 36 -16.39 -7.64 11.57
N VAL A 37 -15.27 -7.97 10.98
CA VAL A 37 -15.01 -7.86 9.54
C VAL A 37 -14.37 -9.15 9.02
N ASP A 38 -14.54 -9.45 7.75
CA ASP A 38 -13.96 -10.65 7.13
C ASP A 38 -12.43 -10.58 7.04
N ASP A 39 -11.89 -9.38 6.80
CA ASP A 39 -10.44 -9.13 6.67
C ASP A 39 -10.11 -7.75 7.24
N SER A 40 -9.37 -7.74 8.34
CA SER A 40 -8.99 -6.51 9.03
C SER A 40 -8.01 -5.64 8.27
N ARG A 41 -7.16 -6.22 7.43
CA ARG A 41 -6.20 -5.49 6.60
C ARG A 41 -6.90 -4.77 5.44
N GLU A 42 -7.82 -5.46 4.78
CA GLU A 42 -8.64 -4.87 3.72
C GLU A 42 -9.52 -3.74 4.28
N PHE A 43 -10.15 -4.00 5.42
CA PHE A 43 -10.94 -2.97 6.10
C PHE A 43 -10.10 -1.76 6.49
N TYR A 44 -8.89 -1.99 7.03
CA TYR A 44 -7.96 -0.90 7.38
C TYR A 44 -7.59 -0.06 6.17
N GLY A 45 -7.32 -0.67 5.03
CA GLY A 45 -7.06 0.07 3.78
C GLY A 45 -8.23 0.96 3.37
N LYS A 46 -9.46 0.41 3.41
CA LYS A 46 -10.69 1.17 3.12
C LYS A 46 -10.92 2.31 4.10
N LEU A 47 -10.63 2.09 5.37
CA LEU A 47 -10.73 3.12 6.42
C LEU A 47 -9.72 4.25 6.18
N CYS A 48 -8.47 3.92 5.85
CA CYS A 48 -7.46 4.91 5.51
C CYS A 48 -7.85 5.73 4.26
N ALA A 49 -8.33 5.08 3.21
CA ALA A 49 -8.82 5.78 2.02
C ALA A 49 -9.96 6.75 2.35
N LYS A 50 -10.92 6.32 3.16
CA LYS A 50 -12.03 7.18 3.61
C LYS A 50 -11.55 8.33 4.48
N TRP A 51 -10.58 8.10 5.37
CA TRP A 51 -10.01 9.13 6.24
C TRP A 51 -9.39 10.29 5.46
N PHE A 52 -8.71 9.99 4.35
CA PHE A 52 -8.09 10.98 3.47
C PHE A 52 -8.99 11.42 2.30
N ASP A 53 -10.29 11.13 2.33
CA ASP A 53 -11.25 11.49 1.27
C ASP A 53 -10.88 10.92 -0.11
N HIS A 54 -10.52 9.64 -0.13
CA HIS A 54 -10.26 8.85 -1.33
C HIS A 54 -9.26 9.48 -2.32
N PRO A 55 -8.03 9.81 -1.89
CA PRO A 55 -7.04 10.45 -2.75
C PRO A 55 -6.61 9.52 -3.91
N GLU A 56 -6.70 8.20 -3.73
CA GLU A 56 -6.40 7.19 -4.75
C GLU A 56 -7.31 7.30 -5.98
N LYS A 57 -8.50 7.89 -5.84
CA LYS A 57 -9.46 8.11 -6.94
C LYS A 57 -9.23 9.42 -7.68
N LYS A 58 -8.39 10.28 -7.14
CA LYS A 58 -8.08 11.62 -7.70
C LYS A 58 -6.79 11.62 -8.51
N LEU A 59 -6.09 10.48 -8.57
CA LEU A 59 -4.80 10.27 -9.22
C LEU A 59 -4.90 9.13 -10.23
N LYS A 60 -4.12 9.21 -11.31
CA LYS A 60 -3.91 8.08 -12.22
C LYS A 60 -2.76 7.23 -11.70
N LEU A 61 -3.05 6.00 -11.32
CA LEU A 61 -2.12 5.11 -10.67
C LEU A 61 -1.47 4.15 -11.67
N ILE A 62 -0.12 4.15 -11.71
CA ILE A 62 0.68 3.23 -12.51
C ILE A 62 1.49 2.35 -11.55
N GLY A 63 1.16 1.07 -11.48
CA GLY A 63 1.81 0.09 -10.60
C GLY A 63 2.81 -0.78 -11.35
N ILE A 64 4.02 -0.91 -10.82
CA ILE A 64 5.07 -1.76 -11.39
C ILE A 64 5.41 -2.87 -10.40
N THR A 65 5.17 -4.12 -10.79
CA THR A 65 5.56 -5.30 -10.03
C THR A 65 6.52 -6.19 -10.80
N GLY A 66 7.07 -7.19 -10.15
CA GLY A 66 8.05 -8.13 -10.68
C GLY A 66 9.22 -8.32 -9.72
N THR A 67 10.18 -9.15 -10.07
CA THR A 67 11.38 -9.34 -9.27
C THR A 67 12.34 -8.16 -9.44
N ASN A 68 12.80 -7.91 -10.64
CA ASN A 68 13.82 -6.91 -10.96
C ASN A 68 13.26 -5.80 -11.87
N GLY A 69 13.92 -4.63 -11.86
CA GLY A 69 13.64 -3.52 -12.74
C GLY A 69 12.53 -2.57 -12.30
N LYS A 70 11.85 -2.83 -11.19
CA LYS A 70 10.78 -1.96 -10.68
C LYS A 70 11.25 -0.51 -10.55
N THR A 71 12.30 -0.27 -9.78
CA THR A 71 12.85 1.08 -9.50
C THR A 71 13.28 1.80 -10.78
N THR A 72 13.93 1.09 -11.69
CA THR A 72 14.36 1.69 -12.96
C THR A 72 13.16 2.09 -13.81
N ILE A 73 12.17 1.20 -13.94
CA ILE A 73 10.98 1.45 -14.77
C ILE A 73 10.12 2.57 -14.17
N THR A 74 9.91 2.60 -12.84
CA THR A 74 9.18 3.68 -12.19
C THR A 74 9.83 5.04 -12.43
N SER A 75 11.16 5.12 -12.30
CA SER A 75 11.92 6.35 -12.53
C SER A 75 11.84 6.80 -14.01
N VAL A 76 11.97 5.87 -14.96
CA VAL A 76 11.86 6.18 -16.39
C VAL A 76 10.46 6.67 -16.76
N ILE A 77 9.40 5.99 -16.28
CA ILE A 77 8.02 6.41 -16.56
C ILE A 77 7.74 7.79 -15.96
N LYS A 78 8.14 8.02 -14.69
CA LYS A 78 8.02 9.34 -14.07
C LYS A 78 8.71 10.42 -14.90
N HIS A 79 9.96 10.17 -15.31
CA HIS A 79 10.72 11.11 -16.13
C HIS A 79 10.00 11.43 -17.44
N ILE A 80 9.54 10.41 -18.19
CA ILE A 80 8.79 10.59 -19.43
C ILE A 80 7.55 11.46 -19.21
N LEU A 81 6.76 11.19 -18.17
CA LEU A 81 5.55 11.95 -17.87
C LEU A 81 5.89 13.41 -17.50
N THR A 82 6.94 13.62 -16.71
CA THR A 82 7.39 14.97 -16.30
C THR A 82 7.90 15.77 -17.50
N GLU A 83 8.68 15.20 -18.39
CA GLU A 83 9.14 15.85 -19.64
C GLU A 83 7.99 16.21 -20.60
N ASN A 84 6.85 15.52 -20.48
CA ASN A 84 5.64 15.83 -21.22
C ASN A 84 4.68 16.78 -20.47
N GLY A 85 5.14 17.43 -19.41
CA GLY A 85 4.41 18.48 -18.68
C GLY A 85 3.43 17.98 -17.63
N HIS A 86 3.46 16.70 -17.28
CA HIS A 86 2.61 16.15 -16.21
C HIS A 86 3.31 16.18 -14.87
N LYS A 87 2.66 16.67 -13.83
CA LYS A 87 3.17 16.60 -12.47
C LYS A 87 2.92 15.21 -11.89
N CYS A 88 4.00 14.54 -11.47
CA CYS A 88 3.98 13.15 -11.06
C CYS A 88 4.48 12.96 -9.62
N GLY A 89 3.86 12.02 -8.90
CA GLY A 89 4.41 11.41 -7.71
C GLY A 89 5.17 10.11 -8.06
N LEU A 90 6.15 9.76 -7.23
CA LEU A 90 6.83 8.47 -7.28
C LEU A 90 6.81 7.83 -5.89
N ILE A 91 6.54 6.53 -5.83
CA ILE A 91 6.63 5.73 -4.62
C ILE A 91 7.53 4.53 -4.90
N GLY A 92 8.63 4.40 -4.19
CA GLY A 92 9.62 3.37 -4.48
C GLY A 92 10.56 3.01 -3.35
N THR A 93 11.47 2.11 -3.66
CA THR A 93 12.43 1.55 -2.70
C THR A 93 13.45 2.55 -2.21
N ILE A 94 13.89 3.47 -3.07
CA ILE A 94 14.96 4.43 -2.74
C ILE A 94 14.37 5.63 -2.00
N GLN A 95 13.28 6.18 -2.53
CA GLN A 95 12.62 7.36 -2.00
C GLN A 95 11.19 7.47 -2.54
N ASN A 96 10.39 8.30 -1.90
CA ASN A 96 9.13 8.79 -2.45
C ASN A 96 9.34 10.21 -2.95
N GLU A 97 8.58 10.62 -3.98
CA GLU A 97 8.70 11.95 -4.56
C GLU A 97 7.32 12.56 -4.81
N ILE A 98 7.16 13.84 -4.50
CA ILE A 98 5.95 14.63 -4.79
C ILE A 98 6.37 15.79 -5.71
N GLY A 99 6.21 15.60 -7.02
CA GLY A 99 6.89 16.48 -7.97
C GLY A 99 8.41 16.41 -7.77
N ASP A 100 9.02 17.50 -7.31
CA ASP A 100 10.46 17.60 -7.06
C ASP A 100 10.82 17.41 -5.57
N GLU A 101 9.85 17.32 -4.67
CA GLU A 101 10.09 17.10 -3.25
C GLU A 101 10.41 15.63 -2.98
N ILE A 102 11.54 15.36 -2.31
CA ILE A 102 11.98 14.02 -1.93
C ILE A 102 11.56 13.74 -0.49
N ILE A 103 10.91 12.59 -0.29
CA ILE A 103 10.44 12.11 1.01
C ILE A 103 11.08 10.76 1.30
N HIS A 104 11.63 10.60 2.50
CA HIS A 104 12.19 9.33 2.95
C HIS A 104 11.16 8.20 2.92
N THR A 105 11.61 6.99 2.64
CA THR A 105 10.79 5.77 2.63
C THR A 105 11.45 4.67 3.45
N ASP A 106 10.63 3.95 4.23
CA ASP A 106 11.04 2.75 4.97
C ASP A 106 10.64 1.46 4.24
N ASN A 107 9.77 1.56 3.24
CA ASN A 107 9.21 0.42 2.53
C ASN A 107 9.04 0.72 1.04
N THR A 108 9.41 -0.23 0.18
CA THR A 108 9.14 -0.17 -1.26
C THR A 108 7.66 0.15 -1.57
N THR A 109 6.75 -0.48 -0.83
CA THR A 109 5.31 -0.21 -0.88
C THR A 109 4.88 0.17 0.54
N PRO A 110 4.53 1.43 0.82
CA PRO A 110 4.16 1.89 2.15
C PRO A 110 2.96 1.16 2.75
N MET A 111 2.80 1.23 4.06
CA MET A 111 1.59 0.76 4.74
C MET A 111 0.38 1.59 4.31
N ALA A 112 -0.83 1.05 4.43
CA ALA A 112 -2.03 1.67 3.88
C ALA A 112 -2.26 3.12 4.35
N TYR A 113 -1.98 3.44 5.61
CA TYR A 113 -2.10 4.80 6.12
C TYR A 113 -1.10 5.75 5.46
N ASP A 114 0.17 5.36 5.43
CA ASP A 114 1.26 6.18 4.86
C ASP A 114 1.06 6.36 3.35
N LEU A 115 0.58 5.32 2.67
CA LEU A 115 0.25 5.36 1.25
C LEU A 115 -0.85 6.38 0.96
N MET A 116 -1.96 6.34 1.72
CA MET A 116 -3.06 7.30 1.54
C MET A 116 -2.63 8.73 1.91
N MET A 117 -1.80 8.88 2.95
CA MET A 117 -1.22 10.18 3.32
C MET A 117 -0.34 10.74 2.19
N LEU A 118 0.48 9.91 1.55
CA LEU A 118 1.31 10.31 0.40
C LEU A 118 0.42 10.72 -0.79
N PHE A 119 -0.60 9.93 -1.11
CA PHE A 119 -1.54 10.26 -2.17
C PHE A 119 -2.28 11.59 -1.90
N ASP A 120 -2.72 11.83 -0.66
CA ASP A 120 -3.35 13.10 -0.29
C ASP A 120 -2.39 14.29 -0.48
N LYS A 121 -1.13 14.14 -0.07
CA LYS A 121 -0.09 15.15 -0.34
C LYS A 121 0.14 15.37 -1.84
N MET A 122 0.18 14.31 -2.64
CA MET A 122 0.35 14.37 -4.09
C MET A 122 -0.83 15.10 -4.76
N VAL A 123 -2.08 14.79 -4.34
CA VAL A 123 -3.27 15.51 -4.80
C VAL A 123 -3.18 16.99 -4.48
N LYS A 124 -2.85 17.34 -3.23
CA LYS A 124 -2.70 18.75 -2.79
C LYS A 124 -1.58 19.49 -3.51
N ALA A 125 -0.54 18.77 -3.89
CA ALA A 125 0.55 19.32 -4.70
C ALA A 125 0.19 19.46 -6.19
N GLY A 126 -0.97 18.96 -6.63
CA GLY A 126 -1.41 19.02 -8.02
C GLY A 126 -0.78 17.94 -8.92
N CYS A 127 -0.34 16.81 -8.34
CA CYS A 127 0.07 15.66 -9.15
C CYS A 127 -1.14 15.07 -9.88
N GLU A 128 -0.94 14.65 -11.14
CA GLU A 128 -1.93 13.98 -11.96
C GLU A 128 -1.72 12.45 -11.95
N TYR A 129 -0.46 12.03 -11.92
CA TYR A 129 -0.03 10.64 -11.97
C TYR A 129 0.77 10.25 -10.74
N VAL A 130 0.66 8.99 -10.36
CA VAL A 130 1.58 8.36 -9.42
C VAL A 130 2.12 7.09 -10.04
N VAL A 131 3.45 7.00 -10.11
CA VAL A 131 4.16 5.80 -10.55
C VAL A 131 4.72 5.11 -9.32
N MET A 132 4.36 3.86 -9.07
CA MET A 132 4.78 3.20 -7.83
C MET A 132 5.26 1.77 -8.01
N GLU A 133 6.27 1.43 -7.21
CA GLU A 133 6.70 0.05 -7.04
C GLU A 133 5.72 -0.73 -6.18
N VAL A 134 5.27 -1.87 -6.68
CA VAL A 134 4.37 -2.79 -5.98
C VAL A 134 5.13 -4.07 -5.64
N SER A 135 5.49 -4.21 -4.36
CA SER A 135 6.18 -5.39 -3.83
C SER A 135 5.20 -6.53 -3.58
N SER A 136 5.68 -7.78 -3.62
CA SER A 136 4.87 -8.94 -3.25
C SER A 136 4.37 -8.87 -1.79
N PHE A 137 5.20 -8.34 -0.88
CA PHE A 137 4.79 -8.07 0.50
C PHE A 137 3.60 -7.09 0.57
N GLY A 138 3.65 -6.02 -0.22
CA GLY A 138 2.56 -5.03 -0.30
C GLY A 138 1.25 -5.64 -0.77
N LEU A 139 1.31 -6.56 -1.74
CA LEU A 139 0.17 -7.30 -2.25
C LEU A 139 -0.39 -8.29 -1.21
N VAL A 140 0.44 -9.19 -0.68
CA VAL A 140 0.03 -10.19 0.31
C VAL A 140 -0.52 -9.54 1.59
N GLN A 141 0.08 -8.42 2.00
CA GLN A 141 -0.35 -7.68 3.18
C GLN A 141 -1.52 -6.71 2.90
N LYS A 142 -2.06 -6.71 1.68
CA LYS A 142 -3.18 -5.85 1.25
C LYS A 142 -2.94 -4.35 1.51
N ARG A 143 -1.68 -3.90 1.45
CA ARG A 143 -1.33 -2.49 1.69
C ARG A 143 -1.95 -1.57 0.64
N ILE A 144 -2.16 -2.09 -0.57
CA ILE A 144 -2.75 -1.40 -1.73
C ILE A 144 -4.18 -1.88 -2.06
N GLY A 145 -4.84 -2.61 -1.14
CA GLY A 145 -6.14 -3.24 -1.41
C GLY A 145 -7.28 -2.28 -1.73
N CYS A 146 -7.11 -0.99 -1.44
CA CYS A 146 -8.07 0.06 -1.82
C CYS A 146 -7.68 0.79 -3.13
N CYS A 147 -6.52 0.50 -3.72
CA CYS A 147 -6.05 1.15 -4.94
C CYS A 147 -6.59 0.43 -6.18
N HIS A 148 -7.05 1.23 -7.15
CA HIS A 148 -7.34 0.75 -8.49
C HIS A 148 -6.28 1.33 -9.44
N PHE A 149 -5.50 0.46 -10.07
CA PHE A 149 -4.46 0.89 -10.99
C PHE A 149 -5.01 1.06 -12.40
N ASP A 150 -4.76 2.22 -13.00
CA ASP A 150 -5.07 2.48 -14.41
C ASP A 150 -4.15 1.68 -15.33
N ILE A 151 -2.90 1.51 -14.92
CA ILE A 151 -1.89 0.71 -15.63
C ILE A 151 -1.15 -0.16 -14.62
N ALA A 152 -1.04 -1.45 -14.91
CA ALA A 152 -0.23 -2.40 -14.16
C ALA A 152 0.83 -3.04 -15.08
N LEU A 153 2.09 -3.00 -14.66
CA LEU A 153 3.22 -3.57 -15.38
C LEU A 153 3.85 -4.71 -14.57
N PHE A 154 3.99 -5.85 -15.20
CA PHE A 154 4.73 -6.99 -14.66
C PHE A 154 6.05 -7.11 -15.43
N THR A 155 7.17 -6.88 -14.76
CA THR A 155 8.48 -6.81 -15.43
C THR A 155 9.06 -8.19 -15.74
N ASN A 156 9.23 -9.00 -14.72
CA ASN A 156 9.77 -10.37 -14.80
C ASN A 156 9.54 -11.12 -13.48
N LEU A 157 9.73 -12.43 -13.54
CA LEU A 157 9.71 -13.31 -12.37
C LEU A 157 10.95 -14.18 -12.36
N THR A 158 11.84 -13.96 -11.40
CA THR A 158 13.00 -14.79 -11.13
C THR A 158 13.02 -15.17 -9.65
N GLN A 159 13.85 -16.11 -9.26
CA GLN A 159 13.93 -16.58 -7.89
C GLN A 159 14.35 -15.45 -6.94
N ASP A 160 13.44 -15.11 -6.00
CA ASP A 160 13.65 -14.12 -4.95
C ASP A 160 12.59 -14.30 -3.87
N HIS A 161 12.80 -13.75 -2.67
CA HIS A 161 11.84 -13.74 -1.57
C HIS A 161 11.25 -15.09 -1.15
N LEU A 162 12.00 -16.22 -1.35
CA LEU A 162 11.58 -17.55 -0.89
C LEU A 162 11.76 -17.75 0.63
N ASP A 163 12.33 -16.78 1.31
CA ASP A 163 12.29 -16.63 2.77
C ASP A 163 10.90 -16.23 3.29
N TYR A 164 10.08 -15.64 2.43
CA TYR A 164 8.73 -15.19 2.74
C TYR A 164 7.65 -15.98 2.00
N HIS A 165 7.85 -16.23 0.71
CA HIS A 165 6.95 -17.02 -0.13
C HIS A 165 7.31 -18.49 -0.03
N LYS A 166 6.29 -19.35 0.02
CA LYS A 166 6.44 -20.78 0.15
C LYS A 166 7.25 -21.40 -1.00
N ASP A 167 6.98 -20.94 -2.21
CA ASP A 167 7.65 -21.39 -3.45
C ASP A 167 7.45 -20.33 -4.55
N MET A 168 7.97 -20.60 -5.74
CA MET A 168 7.86 -19.69 -6.89
C MET A 168 6.42 -19.52 -7.39
N GLU A 169 5.57 -20.51 -7.21
CA GLU A 169 4.14 -20.40 -7.59
C GLU A 169 3.41 -19.47 -6.62
N ASP A 170 3.62 -19.61 -5.31
CA ASP A 170 3.08 -18.68 -4.30
C ASP A 170 3.56 -17.23 -4.56
N TYR A 171 4.85 -17.08 -4.89
CA TYR A 171 5.42 -15.77 -5.28
C TYR A 171 4.77 -15.19 -6.53
N TYR A 172 4.52 -16.03 -7.55
CA TYR A 172 3.81 -15.61 -8.76
C TYR A 172 2.36 -15.21 -8.47
N GLN A 173 1.62 -16.06 -7.73
CA GLN A 173 0.23 -15.79 -7.40
C GLN A 173 0.05 -14.52 -6.57
N ALA A 174 1.02 -14.19 -5.71
CA ALA A 174 1.02 -12.93 -4.96
C ALA A 174 1.09 -11.68 -5.85
N LYS A 175 1.67 -11.79 -7.06
CA LYS A 175 1.84 -10.68 -7.99
C LYS A 175 0.81 -10.62 -9.12
N LYS A 176 0.05 -11.71 -9.32
CA LYS A 176 -0.98 -11.83 -10.35
C LYS A 176 -2.26 -11.08 -9.95
#